data_986392cfd3f4ec4506b7300dd3a6e9ca
#
_entry.id   986392cfd3f4ec4506b7300dd3a6e9ca
#
_cell.length_a   1.000
_cell.length_b   1.000
_cell.length_c   1.000
_cell.angle_alpha   90.00
_cell.angle_beta   90.00
_cell.angle_gamma   90.00
#
_symmetry.space_group_name_H-M   'P 1'
#
loop_
_entity.id
_entity.type
_entity.pdbx_description
1 polymer ?
#
loop_
_entity_poly.entity_id
_entity_poly.type
_entity_poly.pdbx_seq_one_letter_code
_entity_poly.pdbx_strand_id
1 'polypeptide(L)'
;RNPERLRVGAHTDIKIRKIETPIGDQYGADILRVYKVQQDRMHLLDSPVIVFDQNLEANEMRKIQRRIAETCCSIFETENVLVKLHPASRNADYPQDCRIYADRVPFEAVMQAYSMENKVLLSVFSTTCFAPKQTMNQEPYVLFTYKLMESYFHIDPKYLQQIDELRNDYTDKSKVLVPRSFEELEEMLRAIQAKRGR
;
A
#
# COMPACT_ATOMS: atom_id res chain seq x y z
N ARG A 1 -15.44 -3.37 -9.71
CA ARG A 1 -16.42 -2.32 -9.35
C ARG A 1 -17.58 -2.41 -10.31
N ASN A 2 -18.82 -2.49 -9.80
CA ASN A 2 -20.01 -2.53 -10.64
C ASN A 2 -20.16 -1.16 -11.36
N PRO A 3 -20.04 -1.07 -12.70
CA PRO A 3 -20.09 0.19 -13.43
C PRO A 3 -21.44 0.93 -13.29
N GLU A 4 -22.50 0.23 -12.91
CA GLU A 4 -23.82 0.82 -12.74
C GLU A 4 -23.96 1.79 -11.56
N ARG A 5 -22.94 1.89 -10.67
CA ARG A 5 -22.96 2.76 -9.47
C ARG A 5 -22.30 4.13 -9.65
N LEU A 6 -21.61 4.38 -10.75
CA LEU A 6 -21.07 5.70 -11.05
C LEU A 6 -22.13 6.58 -11.70
N ARG A 7 -23.06 7.11 -10.92
CA ARG A 7 -23.93 8.21 -11.36
C ARG A 7 -23.14 9.52 -11.28
N VAL A 8 -22.50 9.88 -12.36
CA VAL A 8 -21.98 11.23 -12.56
C VAL A 8 -23.14 12.07 -13.13
N GLY A 9 -23.59 13.06 -12.37
CA GLY A 9 -24.61 14.07 -12.65
C GLY A 9 -25.53 13.90 -13.85
N ALA A 10 -26.77 14.27 -13.71
CA ALA A 10 -27.93 13.95 -14.56
C ALA A 10 -27.91 14.42 -16.06
N HIS A 11 -26.74 14.79 -16.61
CA HIS A 11 -26.68 15.41 -17.94
C HIS A 11 -25.56 14.97 -18.89
N THR A 12 -24.89 13.84 -18.61
CA THR A 12 -23.85 13.35 -19.52
C THR A 12 -24.06 11.88 -19.84
N ASP A 13 -24.24 11.56 -21.12
CA ASP A 13 -24.19 10.19 -21.66
C ASP A 13 -22.76 9.64 -21.62
N ILE A 14 -22.22 9.46 -20.40
CA ILE A 14 -20.91 8.85 -20.20
C ILE A 14 -21.06 7.34 -20.30
N LYS A 15 -20.57 6.76 -21.39
CA LYS A 15 -20.44 5.31 -21.52
C LYS A 15 -19.25 4.83 -20.67
N ILE A 16 -19.55 4.24 -19.52
CA ILE A 16 -18.54 3.61 -18.69
C ILE A 16 -18.18 2.26 -19.32
N ARG A 17 -16.92 2.09 -19.74
CA ARG A 17 -16.38 0.81 -20.18
C ARG A 17 -15.49 0.24 -19.10
N LYS A 18 -15.67 -1.03 -18.78
CA LYS A 18 -14.72 -1.78 -17.97
C LYS A 18 -13.42 -1.92 -18.76
N ILE A 19 -12.29 -1.49 -18.21
CA ILE A 19 -10.97 -1.80 -18.75
C ILE A 19 -10.67 -3.23 -18.30
N GLU A 20 -10.68 -4.16 -19.24
CA GLU A 20 -10.47 -5.60 -18.95
C GLU A 20 -8.99 -6.00 -18.96
N THR A 21 -8.15 -5.18 -19.56
CA THR A 21 -6.71 -5.41 -19.61
C THR A 21 -5.98 -4.53 -18.60
N PRO A 22 -5.04 -5.09 -17.84
CA PRO A 22 -4.11 -4.27 -17.06
C PRO A 22 -3.46 -3.22 -17.96
N ILE A 23 -3.19 -2.04 -17.42
CA ILE A 23 -2.43 -1.02 -18.14
C ILE A 23 -1.05 -1.64 -18.42
N GLY A 24 -0.76 -1.93 -19.68
CA GLY A 24 0.49 -2.60 -20.05
C GLY A 24 1.70 -1.69 -19.82
N ASP A 25 2.88 -2.31 -19.69
CA ASP A 25 4.18 -1.65 -19.43
C ASP A 25 4.47 -0.48 -20.38
N GLN A 26 3.92 -0.51 -21.58
CA GLN A 26 4.07 0.55 -22.59
C GLN A 26 3.57 1.93 -22.12
N TYR A 27 2.64 1.99 -21.17
CA TYR A 27 2.12 3.25 -20.63
C TYR A 27 2.84 3.72 -19.38
N GLY A 28 3.67 2.89 -18.76
CA GLY A 28 4.38 3.23 -17.52
C GLY A 28 5.23 4.50 -17.67
N ALA A 29 6.03 4.60 -18.73
CA ALA A 29 6.87 5.75 -19.01
C ALA A 29 6.03 7.04 -19.25
N ASP A 30 4.90 6.93 -19.94
CA ASP A 30 4.00 8.07 -20.18
C ASP A 30 3.34 8.54 -18.89
N ILE A 31 2.91 7.63 -18.04
CA ILE A 31 2.34 7.94 -16.72
C ILE A 31 3.37 8.68 -15.87
N LEU A 32 4.60 8.20 -15.79
CA LEU A 32 5.67 8.85 -15.04
C LEU A 32 5.96 10.28 -15.56
N ARG A 33 5.95 10.45 -16.88
CA ARG A 33 6.14 11.76 -17.52
C ARG A 33 4.99 12.72 -17.22
N VAL A 34 3.75 12.27 -17.33
CA VAL A 34 2.54 13.07 -17.07
C VAL A 34 2.51 13.54 -15.61
N TYR A 35 2.81 12.65 -14.68
CA TYR A 35 2.85 12.96 -13.25
C TYR A 35 4.14 13.63 -12.80
N LYS A 36 5.12 13.85 -13.71
CA LYS A 36 6.42 14.46 -13.41
C LYS A 36 7.13 13.79 -12.23
N VAL A 37 7.11 12.45 -12.21
CA VAL A 37 7.75 11.68 -11.15
C VAL A 37 9.24 11.98 -11.12
N GLN A 38 9.77 12.32 -9.94
CA GLN A 38 11.19 12.61 -9.75
C GLN A 38 12.01 11.32 -9.89
N GLN A 39 12.70 11.19 -11.01
CA GLN A 39 13.46 9.95 -11.33
C GLN A 39 14.62 9.71 -10.36
N ASP A 40 15.21 10.76 -9.81
CA ASP A 40 16.29 10.69 -8.82
C ASP A 40 15.87 10.01 -7.49
N ARG A 41 14.58 10.00 -7.17
CA ARG A 41 14.02 9.34 -5.98
C ARG A 41 13.48 7.95 -6.24
N MET A 42 13.49 7.53 -7.49
CA MET A 42 12.88 6.24 -7.86
C MET A 42 13.64 5.05 -7.28
N HIS A 43 14.96 5.16 -7.05
CA HIS A 43 15.75 4.13 -6.38
C HIS A 43 15.23 3.80 -4.96
N LEU A 44 14.47 4.69 -4.32
CA LEU A 44 13.82 4.40 -3.03
C LEU A 44 12.77 3.29 -3.16
N LEU A 45 12.15 3.15 -4.33
CA LEU A 45 11.14 2.13 -4.60
C LEU A 45 11.72 0.72 -4.75
N ASP A 46 13.04 0.59 -4.83
CA ASP A 46 13.71 -0.70 -4.76
C ASP A 46 13.59 -1.35 -3.38
N SER A 47 13.24 -0.54 -2.35
CA SER A 47 12.99 -1.06 -1.00
C SER A 47 12.02 -2.23 -1.02
N PRO A 48 12.38 -3.37 -0.41
CA PRO A 48 11.54 -4.56 -0.39
C PRO A 48 10.29 -4.40 0.48
N VAL A 49 10.31 -3.49 1.44
CA VAL A 49 9.18 -3.21 2.34
C VAL A 49 8.72 -1.77 2.16
N ILE A 50 7.43 -1.57 1.95
CA ILE A 50 6.81 -0.26 1.82
C ILE A 50 5.70 -0.11 2.85
N VAL A 51 5.85 0.85 3.75
CA VAL A 51 4.84 1.24 4.73
C VAL A 51 4.11 2.47 4.22
N PHE A 52 2.82 2.35 3.96
CA PHE A 52 1.99 3.48 3.56
C PHE A 52 1.49 4.24 4.78
N ASP A 53 1.96 5.46 4.89
CA ASP A 53 1.50 6.42 5.88
C ASP A 53 0.02 6.77 5.70
N GLN A 54 -0.64 7.10 6.80
CA GLN A 54 -2.02 7.58 6.85
C GLN A 54 -2.06 8.92 7.56
N ASN A 55 -2.90 9.83 7.08
CA ASN A 55 -3.13 11.10 7.74
C ASN A 55 -4.03 10.91 8.96
N LEU A 56 -3.45 10.48 10.07
CA LEU A 56 -4.14 10.17 11.31
C LEU A 56 -4.14 11.41 12.23
N GLU A 57 -5.30 11.78 12.74
CA GLU A 57 -5.45 12.97 13.60
C GLU A 57 -4.98 12.71 15.04
N ALA A 58 -5.35 11.57 15.62
CA ALA A 58 -5.03 11.24 17.00
C ALA A 58 -3.54 10.87 17.19
N ASN A 59 -2.91 11.44 18.22
CA ASN A 59 -1.51 11.17 18.56
C ASN A 59 -1.24 9.69 18.81
N GLU A 60 -2.14 8.99 19.49
CA GLU A 60 -1.96 7.57 19.78
C GLU A 60 -1.95 6.71 18.52
N MET A 61 -2.79 7.04 17.55
CA MET A 61 -2.78 6.33 16.26
C MET A 61 -1.47 6.59 15.50
N ARG A 62 -0.92 7.82 15.55
CA ARG A 62 0.39 8.12 14.95
C ARG A 62 1.52 7.35 15.62
N LYS A 63 1.49 7.20 16.96
CA LYS A 63 2.46 6.36 17.69
C LYS A 63 2.40 4.90 17.25
N ILE A 64 1.19 4.36 17.06
CA ILE A 64 1.02 2.99 16.57
C ILE A 64 1.57 2.86 15.15
N GLN A 65 1.25 3.80 14.26
CA GLN A 65 1.76 3.82 12.88
C GLN A 65 3.29 3.92 12.84
N ARG A 66 3.88 4.76 13.68
CA ARG A 66 5.34 4.82 13.87
C ARG A 66 5.90 3.48 14.35
N ARG A 67 5.31 2.86 15.36
CA ARG A 67 5.73 1.57 15.89
C ARG A 67 5.66 0.47 14.82
N ILE A 68 4.67 0.49 13.91
CA ILE A 68 4.60 -0.42 12.76
C ILE A 68 5.86 -0.25 11.88
N ALA A 69 6.24 0.97 11.54
CA ALA A 69 7.45 1.23 10.76
C ALA A 69 8.73 0.80 11.51
N GLU A 70 8.83 1.09 12.81
CA GLU A 70 9.95 0.64 13.67
C GLU A 70 10.06 -0.90 13.69
N THR A 71 8.94 -1.60 13.79
CA THR A 71 8.90 -3.07 13.72
C THR A 71 9.42 -3.57 12.37
N CYS A 72 9.02 -2.95 11.26
CA CYS A 72 9.55 -3.29 9.95
C CYS A 72 11.05 -3.06 9.86
N CYS A 73 11.55 -1.90 10.33
CA CYS A 73 12.98 -1.58 10.32
C CYS A 73 13.81 -2.54 11.17
N SER A 74 13.29 -2.99 12.31
CA SER A 74 13.99 -3.95 13.18
C SER A 74 14.14 -5.35 12.57
N ILE A 75 13.26 -5.72 11.63
CA ILE A 75 13.24 -7.05 11.01
C ILE A 75 13.95 -7.03 9.64
N PHE A 76 13.72 -6.01 8.83
CA PHE A 76 14.22 -5.95 7.44
C PHE A 76 15.44 -5.05 7.25
N GLU A 77 15.97 -4.47 8.32
CA GLU A 77 16.99 -3.40 8.29
C GLU A 77 16.42 -2.09 7.71
N THR A 78 16.87 -0.95 8.24
CA THR A 78 16.26 0.36 7.96
C THR A 78 16.34 0.76 6.49
N GLU A 79 17.45 0.44 5.81
CA GLU A 79 17.66 0.71 4.39
C GLU A 79 16.72 -0.07 3.46
N ASN A 80 16.11 -1.14 3.94
CA ASN A 80 15.18 -1.97 3.21
C ASN A 80 13.70 -1.57 3.41
N VAL A 81 13.45 -0.58 4.27
CA VAL A 81 12.09 -0.09 4.58
C VAL A 81 11.90 1.31 4.06
N LEU A 82 10.87 1.50 3.24
CA LEU A 82 10.42 2.78 2.74
C LEU A 82 9.11 3.17 3.39
N VAL A 83 9.04 4.36 3.96
CA VAL A 83 7.76 4.96 4.37
C VAL A 83 7.28 5.90 3.27
N LYS A 84 6.16 5.56 2.63
CA LYS A 84 5.49 6.43 1.67
C LYS A 84 4.51 7.32 2.40
N LEU A 85 4.84 8.61 2.50
CA LEU A 85 3.98 9.59 3.18
C LEU A 85 2.64 9.77 2.46
N HIS A 86 1.59 9.92 3.25
CA HIS A 86 0.31 10.34 2.73
C HIS A 86 0.42 11.80 2.21
N PRO A 87 -0.19 12.14 1.05
CA PRO A 87 -0.08 13.49 0.47
C PRO A 87 -0.53 14.63 1.41
N ALA A 88 -1.41 14.35 2.36
CA ALA A 88 -1.89 15.31 3.35
C ALA A 88 -1.10 15.29 4.68
N SER A 89 -0.17 14.35 4.87
CA SER A 89 0.67 14.30 6.07
C SER A 89 1.60 15.50 6.13
N ARG A 90 1.49 16.27 7.21
CA ARG A 90 2.34 17.47 7.45
C ARG A 90 3.53 17.17 8.33
N ASN A 91 3.44 16.17 9.19
CA ASN A 91 4.46 15.78 10.15
C ASN A 91 4.73 14.28 10.01
N ALA A 92 5.87 13.95 9.43
CA ALA A 92 6.38 12.59 9.40
C ALA A 92 7.11 12.30 10.72
N ASP A 93 6.40 11.77 11.70
CA ASP A 93 7.00 11.34 12.96
C ASP A 93 7.47 9.89 12.85
N TYR A 94 8.48 9.67 12.01
CA TYR A 94 9.14 8.39 11.79
C TYR A 94 10.59 8.43 12.32
N PRO A 95 11.22 7.28 12.62
CA PRO A 95 12.63 7.24 12.98
C PRO A 95 13.50 7.96 11.94
N GLN A 96 14.55 8.67 12.40
CA GLN A 96 15.39 9.49 11.51
C GLN A 96 16.06 8.70 10.40
N ASP A 97 16.34 7.42 10.64
CA ASP A 97 17.01 6.53 9.71
C ASP A 97 16.03 5.88 8.69
N CYS A 98 14.72 6.03 8.85
CA CYS A 98 13.75 5.51 7.89
C CYS A 98 13.86 6.24 6.55
N ARG A 99 13.86 5.49 5.47
CA ARG A 99 13.76 6.05 4.12
C ARG A 99 12.36 6.61 3.90
N ILE A 100 12.27 7.89 3.52
CA ILE A 100 11.00 8.59 3.36
C ILE A 100 10.77 8.96 1.91
N TYR A 101 9.63 8.56 1.37
CA TYR A 101 9.13 9.01 0.07
C TYR A 101 7.97 10.00 0.29
N ALA A 102 8.28 11.30 0.14
CA ALA A 102 7.36 12.39 0.44
C ALA A 102 6.68 12.99 -0.81
N ASP A 103 6.85 12.36 -1.98
CA ASP A 103 6.22 12.84 -3.21
C ASP A 103 4.69 12.74 -3.11
N ARG A 104 4.02 13.75 -3.68
CA ARG A 104 2.55 13.83 -3.72
C ARG A 104 1.93 13.11 -4.91
N VAL A 105 2.74 12.55 -5.79
CA VAL A 105 2.26 11.74 -6.90
C VAL A 105 1.49 10.53 -6.37
N PRO A 106 0.32 10.20 -6.95
CA PRO A 106 -0.38 8.97 -6.58
C PRO A 106 0.54 7.76 -6.73
N PHE A 107 0.64 6.96 -5.68
CA PHE A 107 1.56 5.82 -5.70
C PHE A 107 1.17 4.79 -6.76
N GLU A 108 -0.12 4.70 -7.08
CA GLU A 108 -0.67 3.89 -8.17
C GLU A 108 -0.07 4.25 -9.54
N ALA A 109 0.30 5.52 -9.75
CA ALA A 109 1.01 5.94 -10.95
C ALA A 109 2.50 5.55 -10.91
N VAL A 110 3.12 5.70 -9.74
CA VAL A 110 4.54 5.39 -9.54
C VAL A 110 4.81 3.91 -9.69
N MET A 111 3.95 3.04 -9.14
CA MET A 111 4.13 1.60 -9.20
C MET A 111 4.00 1.00 -10.61
N GLN A 112 3.44 1.75 -11.60
CA GLN A 112 3.44 1.28 -12.99
C GLN A 112 4.85 1.08 -13.57
N ALA A 113 5.86 1.73 -12.99
CA ALA A 113 7.26 1.59 -13.40
C ALA A 113 8.04 0.55 -12.60
N TYR A 114 7.43 -0.07 -11.59
CA TYR A 114 8.11 -0.98 -10.67
C TYR A 114 7.29 -2.22 -10.41
N SER A 115 7.93 -3.38 -10.49
CA SER A 115 7.29 -4.62 -10.04
C SER A 115 7.06 -4.58 -8.52
N MET A 116 5.84 -4.89 -8.11
CA MET A 116 5.46 -5.07 -6.72
C MET A 116 5.49 -6.54 -6.28
N GLU A 117 5.72 -7.48 -7.21
CA GLU A 117 5.55 -8.92 -7.01
C GLU A 117 6.28 -9.47 -5.77
N ASN A 118 7.50 -8.99 -5.55
CA ASN A 118 8.33 -9.46 -4.43
C ASN A 118 8.40 -8.47 -3.26
N LYS A 119 7.46 -7.54 -3.15
CA LYS A 119 7.44 -6.54 -2.08
C LYS A 119 6.52 -6.94 -0.94
N VAL A 120 6.72 -6.27 0.18
CA VAL A 120 5.86 -6.34 1.36
C VAL A 120 5.23 -4.97 1.55
N LEU A 121 3.92 -4.88 1.41
CA LEU A 121 3.16 -3.65 1.50
C LEU A 121 2.39 -3.64 2.82
N LEU A 122 2.59 -2.60 3.62
CA LEU A 122 1.88 -2.44 4.89
C LEU A 122 1.05 -1.16 4.88
N SER A 123 -0.16 -1.25 5.36
CA SER A 123 -1.02 -0.09 5.57
C SER A 123 -2.05 -0.34 6.65
N VAL A 124 -2.46 0.71 7.33
CA VAL A 124 -3.62 0.61 8.24
C VAL A 124 -4.87 0.30 7.43
N PHE A 125 -5.20 1.13 6.44
CA PHE A 125 -6.38 0.96 5.57
C PHE A 125 -6.26 1.65 4.20
N SER A 126 -5.05 1.77 3.63
CA SER A 126 -4.90 2.41 2.31
C SER A 126 -5.42 1.54 1.18
N THR A 127 -6.20 2.15 0.29
CA THR A 127 -6.66 1.51 -0.95
C THR A 127 -5.52 1.23 -1.92
N THR A 128 -4.39 1.90 -1.79
CA THR A 128 -3.17 1.68 -2.60
C THR A 128 -2.67 0.23 -2.52
N CYS A 129 -2.89 -0.45 -1.39
CA CYS A 129 -2.51 -1.87 -1.24
C CYS A 129 -3.30 -2.84 -2.14
N PHE A 130 -4.43 -2.43 -2.69
CA PHE A 130 -5.20 -3.25 -3.63
C PHE A 130 -4.70 -3.10 -5.09
N ALA A 131 -4.07 -1.97 -5.38
CA ALA A 131 -3.72 -1.58 -6.74
C ALA A 131 -2.78 -2.57 -7.47
N PRO A 132 -1.75 -3.19 -6.85
CA PRO A 132 -0.90 -4.17 -7.54
C PRO A 132 -1.71 -5.31 -8.16
N LYS A 133 -2.64 -5.89 -7.41
CA LYS A 133 -3.50 -6.96 -7.94
C LYS A 133 -4.49 -6.44 -8.97
N GLN A 134 -5.16 -5.32 -8.67
CA GLN A 134 -6.26 -4.81 -9.49
C GLN A 134 -5.80 -4.22 -10.83
N THR A 135 -4.60 -3.64 -10.89
CA THR A 135 -4.13 -2.90 -12.08
C THR A 135 -3.03 -3.63 -12.84
N MET A 136 -2.23 -4.45 -12.17
CA MET A 136 -1.03 -5.10 -12.73
C MET A 136 -1.07 -6.62 -12.62
N ASN A 137 -2.09 -7.18 -11.96
CA ASN A 137 -2.21 -8.60 -11.63
C ASN A 137 -0.98 -9.15 -10.89
N GLN A 138 -0.35 -8.34 -10.04
CA GLN A 138 0.79 -8.71 -9.20
C GLN A 138 0.33 -9.03 -7.78
N GLU A 139 1.02 -9.96 -7.12
CA GLU A 139 0.66 -10.50 -5.82
C GLU A 139 1.79 -10.32 -4.78
N PRO A 140 2.09 -9.06 -4.36
CA PRO A 140 2.98 -8.82 -3.24
C PRO A 140 2.41 -9.38 -1.94
N TYR A 141 3.22 -9.45 -0.88
CA TYR A 141 2.68 -9.58 0.46
C TYR A 141 1.97 -8.28 0.85
N VAL A 142 0.74 -8.38 1.36
CA VAL A 142 -0.03 -7.22 1.84
C VAL A 142 -0.46 -7.45 3.28
N LEU A 143 -0.08 -6.52 4.18
CA LEU A 143 -0.47 -6.54 5.58
C LEU A 143 -1.37 -5.33 5.88
N PHE A 144 -2.63 -5.59 6.19
CA PHE A 144 -3.57 -4.58 6.67
C PHE A 144 -3.54 -4.53 8.19
N THR A 145 -2.97 -3.45 8.75
CA THR A 145 -2.67 -3.32 10.18
C THR A 145 -3.76 -2.64 10.99
N TYR A 146 -4.94 -2.45 10.42
CA TYR A 146 -6.06 -1.75 11.06
C TYR A 146 -6.48 -2.34 12.42
N LYS A 147 -6.32 -3.65 12.61
CA LYS A 147 -6.64 -4.33 13.88
C LYS A 147 -5.81 -3.82 15.05
N LEU A 148 -4.60 -3.32 14.79
CA LEU A 148 -3.75 -2.71 15.81
C LEU A 148 -4.30 -1.36 16.33
N MET A 149 -5.27 -0.79 15.64
CA MET A 149 -5.88 0.51 15.93
C MET A 149 -7.41 0.44 16.08
N GLU A 150 -8.02 -0.74 16.10
CA GLU A 150 -9.49 -0.88 16.05
C GLU A 150 -10.21 -0.25 17.25
N SER A 151 -9.52 0.00 18.37
CA SER A 151 -10.07 0.73 19.52
C SER A 151 -10.23 2.23 19.27
N TYR A 152 -9.64 2.79 18.23
CA TYR A 152 -9.65 4.23 17.95
C TYR A 152 -10.60 4.64 16.83
N PHE A 153 -11.03 3.73 15.97
CA PHE A 153 -11.95 4.03 14.88
C PHE A 153 -12.69 2.78 14.40
N HIS A 154 -13.80 3.03 13.75
CA HIS A 154 -14.60 1.98 13.13
C HIS A 154 -14.27 1.88 11.64
N ILE A 155 -13.90 0.70 11.15
CA ILE A 155 -13.66 0.49 9.73
C ILE A 155 -14.99 0.23 9.02
N ASP A 156 -15.18 0.88 7.88
CA ASP A 156 -16.33 0.60 7.01
C ASP A 156 -16.36 -0.89 6.64
N PRO A 157 -17.47 -1.60 6.90
CA PRO A 157 -17.63 -3.00 6.52
C PRO A 157 -17.32 -3.28 5.04
N LYS A 158 -17.55 -2.29 4.16
CA LYS A 158 -17.20 -2.41 2.74
C LYS A 158 -15.70 -2.54 2.51
N TYR A 159 -14.90 -1.89 3.34
CA TYR A 159 -13.43 -2.01 3.26
C TYR A 159 -12.99 -3.41 3.68
N LEU A 160 -13.60 -3.96 4.74
CA LEU A 160 -13.34 -5.33 5.17
C LEU A 160 -13.72 -6.34 4.08
N GLN A 161 -14.86 -6.14 3.45
CA GLN A 161 -15.28 -6.96 2.29
C GLN A 161 -14.24 -6.86 1.15
N GLN A 162 -13.70 -5.68 0.85
CA GLN A 162 -12.66 -5.52 -0.18
C GLN A 162 -11.38 -6.28 0.17
N ILE A 163 -10.98 -6.35 1.45
CA ILE A 163 -9.82 -7.15 1.89
C ILE A 163 -10.09 -8.64 1.63
N ASP A 164 -11.27 -9.13 1.95
CA ASP A 164 -11.63 -10.53 1.71
C ASP A 164 -11.72 -10.85 0.21
N GLU A 165 -12.26 -9.94 -0.60
CA GLU A 165 -12.26 -10.04 -2.06
C GLU A 165 -10.82 -10.11 -2.59
N LEU A 166 -9.93 -9.19 -2.16
CA LEU A 166 -8.51 -9.22 -2.53
C LEU A 166 -7.86 -10.56 -2.19
N ARG A 167 -8.08 -11.06 -0.97
CA ARG A 167 -7.54 -12.36 -0.53
C ARG A 167 -8.04 -13.50 -1.41
N ASN A 168 -9.29 -13.46 -1.82
CA ASN A 168 -9.87 -14.48 -2.68
C ASN A 168 -9.35 -14.41 -4.12
N ASP A 169 -8.97 -13.23 -4.60
CA ASP A 169 -8.41 -13.01 -5.93
C ASP A 169 -6.92 -13.40 -6.03
N TYR A 170 -6.22 -13.57 -4.88
CA TYR A 170 -4.84 -14.01 -4.86
C TYR A 170 -4.73 -15.50 -5.12
N THR A 171 -3.75 -15.91 -5.92
CA THR A 171 -3.36 -17.30 -6.13
C THR A 171 -2.85 -17.90 -4.82
N ASP A 172 -1.97 -17.17 -4.11
CA ASP A 172 -1.53 -17.50 -2.76
C ASP A 172 -2.20 -16.59 -1.73
N LYS A 173 -3.33 -17.05 -1.19
CA LYS A 173 -4.12 -16.32 -0.20
C LYS A 173 -3.34 -16.00 1.09
N SER A 174 -2.25 -16.74 1.38
CA SER A 174 -1.40 -16.52 2.54
C SER A 174 -0.58 -15.22 2.46
N LYS A 175 -0.55 -14.57 1.31
CA LYS A 175 0.11 -13.27 1.12
C LYS A 175 -0.74 -12.07 1.59
N VAL A 176 -2.05 -12.24 1.84
CA VAL A 176 -2.93 -11.17 2.34
C VAL A 176 -3.21 -11.40 3.83
N LEU A 177 -2.60 -10.58 4.67
CA LEU A 177 -2.49 -10.79 6.11
C LEU A 177 -3.14 -9.64 6.90
N VAL A 178 -3.65 -9.96 8.09
CA VAL A 178 -4.26 -8.99 9.01
C VAL A 178 -3.79 -9.33 10.42
N PRO A 179 -2.68 -8.75 10.89
CA PRO A 179 -2.18 -8.98 12.26
C PRO A 179 -3.13 -8.35 13.29
N ARG A 180 -3.37 -9.06 14.38
CA ARG A 180 -4.25 -8.66 15.48
C ARG A 180 -3.50 -8.04 16.65
N SER A 181 -2.19 -8.30 16.72
CA SER A 181 -1.29 -7.75 17.74
C SER A 181 0.08 -7.44 17.13
N PHE A 182 0.93 -6.73 17.86
CA PHE A 182 2.31 -6.49 17.43
C PHE A 182 3.13 -7.77 17.40
N GLU A 183 2.88 -8.71 18.28
CA GLU A 183 3.50 -10.03 18.29
C GLU A 183 3.18 -10.80 17.00
N GLU A 184 1.90 -10.85 16.61
CA GLU A 184 1.51 -11.43 15.31
C GLU A 184 2.15 -10.70 14.11
N LEU A 185 2.22 -9.35 14.17
CA LEU A 185 2.88 -8.58 13.12
C LEU A 185 4.35 -8.99 12.97
N GLU A 186 5.08 -9.08 14.08
CA GLU A 186 6.48 -9.50 14.07
C GLU A 186 6.66 -10.92 13.55
N GLU A 187 5.85 -11.88 14.00
CA GLU A 187 5.87 -13.27 13.51
C GLU A 187 5.65 -13.34 12.00
N MET A 188 4.63 -12.65 11.49
CA MET A 188 4.33 -12.60 10.05
C MET A 188 5.49 -12.00 9.26
N LEU A 189 6.07 -10.88 9.70
CA LEU A 189 7.17 -10.22 9.01
C LEU A 189 8.43 -11.08 9.01
N ARG A 190 8.78 -11.75 10.12
CA ARG A 190 9.91 -12.70 10.18
C ARG A 190 9.70 -13.90 9.26
N ALA A 191 8.48 -14.45 9.21
CA ALA A 191 8.15 -15.54 8.29
C ALA A 191 8.29 -15.13 6.82
N ILE A 192 7.91 -13.90 6.48
CA ILE A 192 8.08 -13.35 5.12
C ILE A 192 9.56 -13.14 4.81
N GLN A 193 10.33 -12.55 5.74
CA GLN A 193 11.77 -12.34 5.57
C GLN A 193 12.51 -13.67 5.32
N ALA A 194 12.20 -14.70 6.10
CA ALA A 194 12.80 -16.02 5.94
C ALA A 194 12.49 -16.68 4.57
N LYS A 195 11.32 -16.44 4.00
CA LYS A 195 10.95 -16.92 2.66
C LYS A 195 11.69 -16.17 1.54
N ARG A 196 12.01 -14.90 1.75
CA ARG A 196 12.70 -14.03 0.77
C ARG A 196 14.21 -14.28 0.72
N GLY A 197 14.80 -14.76 1.80
CA GLY A 197 16.25 -15.08 1.88
C GLY A 197 16.63 -16.43 1.28
N ARG A 198 15.66 -17.15 0.73
CA ARG A 198 15.85 -18.43 0.02
C ARG A 198 15.78 -18.23 -1.47
#